data_2eb681afbbba871ba277632efdcec43e
#
_entry.id   2eb681afbbba871ba277632efdcec43e
#
_cell.length_a   1.000
_cell.length_b   1.000
_cell.length_c   1.000
_cell.angle_alpha   90.00
_cell.angle_beta   90.00
_cell.angle_gamma   90.00
#
_symmetry.space_group_name_H-M   'P 1'
#
loop_
_entity.id
_entity.type
_entity.pdbx_description
1 polymer ?
#
loop_
_entity_poly.entity_id
_entity_poly.type
_entity_poly.pdbx_seq_one_letter_code
_entity_poly.pdbx_strand_id
1 'polypeptide(L)'
;MVRKVRLNDVKAIKQEIQKLFSRFDNLINVTNAEWYSLFKDEIRNSIAIEGVFANRQELLDVLEHNKRTDKQKAAAILGYFEAASAMYEYANNQRKENEFMLRMADIKQIHTLLMRYEKDLGTFIGTTGDFRKVNIQVAQATFRPVDVFYVRQAMELFIQWFNENLKKKTYDEVTLAAIAHVWFETIHPFSDGNGRVGRILLSYILIGQGLINIAIKGISKEERHQYYDVLERADRCFEAIHREVEKGKKVLLSNVKKRIKSDDFEPFNQMILGLLREAVNRLEGGKITNLNQEAVLPLRDLARVYDYSQDYLRNLINRGYLKTHKKGKLWYVRVHDLAEYVNKGNK
;
A
#
# COMPACT_ATOMS: atom_id res chain seq x y z
N MET A 1 8.07 7.93 23.83
CA MET A 1 9.22 7.22 23.24
C MET A 1 8.68 6.22 22.19
N VAL A 2 8.97 6.44 20.93
CA VAL A 2 8.61 5.49 19.86
C VAL A 2 9.55 4.28 20.02
N ARG A 3 8.97 3.08 20.14
CA ARG A 3 9.75 1.83 20.29
C ARG A 3 10.45 1.56 18.96
N LYS A 4 11.78 1.47 18.94
CA LYS A 4 12.56 1.18 17.74
C LYS A 4 12.19 -0.18 17.16
N VAL A 5 11.93 -0.28 15.83
CA VAL A 5 11.74 -1.57 15.14
C VAL A 5 13.01 -2.39 15.35
N ARG A 6 12.84 -3.59 15.91
CA ARG A 6 13.96 -4.50 16.10
C ARG A 6 13.98 -5.47 14.91
N LEU A 7 15.17 -5.84 14.48
CA LEU A 7 15.37 -6.88 13.46
C LEU A 7 14.57 -8.16 13.77
N ASN A 8 14.38 -8.48 15.05
CA ASN A 8 13.58 -9.61 15.49
C ASN A 8 12.08 -9.44 15.19
N ASP A 9 11.55 -8.19 15.19
CA ASP A 9 10.13 -7.94 14.88
C ASP A 9 9.87 -8.21 13.39
N VAL A 10 10.79 -7.80 12.50
CA VAL A 10 10.70 -8.06 11.05
C VAL A 10 10.87 -9.55 10.75
N LYS A 11 11.81 -10.22 11.42
CA LYS A 11 12.01 -11.67 11.27
C LYS A 11 10.78 -12.46 11.72
N ALA A 12 10.16 -12.09 12.84
CA ALA A 12 8.96 -12.77 13.34
C ALA A 12 7.80 -12.68 12.34
N ILE A 13 7.49 -11.46 11.86
CA ILE A 13 6.40 -11.27 10.90
C ILE A 13 6.70 -11.97 9.56
N LYS A 14 7.95 -12.00 9.13
CA LYS A 14 8.36 -12.73 7.93
C LYS A 14 8.14 -14.23 8.06
N GLN A 15 8.40 -14.82 9.24
CA GLN A 15 8.13 -16.23 9.51
C GLN A 15 6.63 -16.55 9.46
N GLU A 16 5.79 -15.66 10.00
CA GLU A 16 4.33 -15.80 9.91
C GLU A 16 3.86 -15.74 8.45
N ILE A 17 4.36 -14.79 7.68
CA ILE A 17 4.08 -14.68 6.24
C ILE A 17 4.56 -15.91 5.46
N GLN A 18 5.72 -16.47 5.79
CA GLN A 18 6.21 -17.70 5.16
C GLN A 18 5.26 -18.88 5.40
N LYS A 19 4.66 -19.00 6.60
CA LYS A 19 3.64 -20.01 6.87
C LYS A 19 2.39 -19.79 6.01
N LEU A 20 1.99 -18.54 5.77
CA LEU A 20 0.88 -18.23 4.85
C LEU A 20 1.21 -18.64 3.42
N PHE A 21 2.40 -18.34 2.92
CA PHE A 21 2.85 -18.79 1.60
C PHE A 21 2.91 -20.32 1.46
N SER A 22 3.23 -21.05 2.54
CA SER A 22 3.22 -22.51 2.55
C SER A 22 1.80 -23.11 2.62
N ARG A 23 0.85 -22.34 3.14
CA ARG A 23 -0.57 -22.77 3.27
C ARG A 23 -1.37 -22.50 1.99
N PHE A 24 -1.02 -21.46 1.26
CA PHE A 24 -1.74 -21.01 0.06
C PHE A 24 -0.79 -21.00 -1.14
N ASP A 25 -1.00 -21.87 -2.12
CA ASP A 25 -0.17 -21.94 -3.33
C ASP A 25 -0.14 -20.60 -4.08
N ASN A 26 -1.26 -19.88 -4.10
CA ASN A 26 -1.45 -18.58 -4.74
C ASN A 26 -1.91 -17.52 -3.74
N LEU A 27 -1.12 -17.27 -2.69
CA LEU A 27 -1.47 -16.28 -1.67
C LEU A 27 -1.70 -14.89 -2.29
N ILE A 28 -0.78 -14.42 -3.14
CA ILE A 28 -0.86 -13.12 -3.82
C ILE A 28 -1.51 -13.32 -5.18
N ASN A 29 -2.83 -13.47 -5.17
CA ASN A 29 -3.64 -13.59 -6.36
C ASN A 29 -5.09 -13.21 -6.07
N VAL A 30 -5.77 -12.60 -7.04
CA VAL A 30 -7.18 -12.18 -6.93
C VAL A 30 -8.16 -13.34 -6.69
N THR A 31 -7.75 -14.57 -6.98
CA THR A 31 -8.55 -15.77 -6.68
C THR A 31 -8.50 -16.16 -5.20
N ASN A 32 -7.55 -15.64 -4.44
CA ASN A 32 -7.50 -15.79 -2.98
C ASN A 32 -8.39 -14.73 -2.33
N ALA A 33 -9.52 -15.11 -1.76
CA ALA A 33 -10.54 -14.20 -1.26
C ALA A 33 -10.03 -13.31 -0.12
N GLU A 34 -9.22 -13.86 0.80
CA GLU A 34 -8.66 -13.13 1.92
C GLU A 34 -7.68 -12.07 1.43
N TRP A 35 -6.77 -12.45 0.54
CA TRP A 35 -5.83 -11.51 -0.07
C TRP A 35 -6.54 -10.46 -0.90
N TYR A 36 -7.54 -10.84 -1.68
CA TYR A 36 -8.33 -9.92 -2.50
C TYR A 36 -9.09 -8.90 -1.65
N SER A 37 -9.56 -9.31 -0.46
CA SER A 37 -10.16 -8.38 0.50
C SER A 37 -9.14 -7.35 1.01
N LEU A 38 -7.92 -7.77 1.37
CA LEU A 38 -6.83 -6.86 1.74
C LEU A 38 -6.46 -5.92 0.59
N PHE A 39 -6.38 -6.45 -0.62
CA PHE A 39 -6.01 -5.71 -1.82
C PHE A 39 -7.07 -4.64 -2.19
N LYS A 40 -8.35 -4.96 -2.07
CA LYS A 40 -9.44 -3.99 -2.24
C LYS A 40 -9.32 -2.81 -1.25
N ASP A 41 -8.91 -3.09 -0.02
CA ASP A 41 -8.71 -2.05 1.00
C ASP A 41 -7.48 -1.17 0.67
N GLU A 42 -6.41 -1.74 0.15
CA GLU A 42 -5.24 -1.00 -0.34
C GLU A 42 -5.63 -0.05 -1.47
N ILE A 43 -6.35 -0.51 -2.48
CA ILE A 43 -6.84 0.32 -3.60
C ILE A 43 -7.59 1.52 -3.06
N ARG A 44 -8.59 1.27 -2.20
CA ARG A 44 -9.48 2.31 -1.67
C ARG A 44 -8.72 3.36 -0.86
N ASN A 45 -7.80 2.94 -0.01
CA ASN A 45 -6.98 3.85 0.78
C ASN A 45 -6.01 4.65 -0.09
N SER A 46 -5.35 4.01 -1.05
CA SER A 46 -4.38 4.67 -1.91
C SER A 46 -5.00 5.74 -2.79
N ILE A 47 -6.15 5.48 -3.41
CA ILE A 47 -6.83 6.52 -4.20
C ILE A 47 -7.39 7.64 -3.31
N ALA A 48 -7.79 7.34 -2.06
CA ALA A 48 -8.28 8.34 -1.11
C ALA A 48 -7.17 9.33 -0.68
N ILE A 49 -5.91 8.90 -0.60
CA ILE A 49 -4.76 9.79 -0.34
C ILE A 49 -4.66 10.85 -1.44
N GLU A 50 -4.98 10.49 -2.69
CA GLU A 50 -4.99 11.41 -3.84
C GLU A 50 -6.32 12.18 -3.99
N GLY A 51 -7.20 12.11 -3.00
CA GLY A 51 -8.48 12.83 -3.01
C GLY A 51 -9.62 12.13 -3.75
N VAL A 52 -9.42 10.91 -4.25
CA VAL A 52 -10.47 10.12 -4.90
C VAL A 52 -11.12 9.19 -3.87
N PHE A 53 -12.28 9.58 -3.36
CA PHE A 53 -12.97 8.82 -2.31
C PHE A 53 -13.99 7.86 -2.94
N ALA A 54 -13.77 6.56 -2.71
CA ALA A 54 -14.72 5.50 -3.05
C ALA A 54 -15.18 4.77 -1.79
N ASN A 55 -16.47 4.57 -1.64
CA ASN A 55 -16.98 3.64 -0.64
C ASN A 55 -16.81 2.19 -1.15
N ARG A 56 -17.09 1.21 -0.28
CA ARG A 56 -16.92 -0.21 -0.63
C ARG A 56 -17.81 -0.66 -1.76
N GLN A 57 -19.08 -0.20 -1.78
CA GLN A 57 -20.01 -0.60 -2.82
C GLN A 57 -19.58 -0.04 -4.18
N GLU A 58 -19.12 1.21 -4.24
CA GLU A 58 -18.57 1.79 -5.47
C GLU A 58 -17.35 1.03 -5.97
N LEU A 59 -16.46 0.60 -5.06
CA LEU A 59 -15.30 -0.22 -5.42
C LEU A 59 -15.72 -1.57 -6.01
N LEU A 60 -16.67 -2.28 -5.36
CA LEU A 60 -17.20 -3.55 -5.84
C LEU A 60 -17.97 -3.40 -7.16
N ASP A 61 -18.75 -2.35 -7.29
CA ASP A 61 -19.48 -2.03 -8.52
C ASP A 61 -18.51 -1.90 -9.71
N VAL A 62 -17.37 -1.27 -9.52
CA VAL A 62 -16.35 -1.12 -10.57
C VAL A 62 -15.61 -2.44 -10.82
N LEU A 63 -15.12 -3.11 -9.78
CA LEU A 63 -14.23 -4.28 -9.92
C LEU A 63 -14.98 -5.58 -10.26
N GLU A 64 -16.17 -5.77 -9.69
CA GLU A 64 -16.88 -7.05 -9.77
C GLU A 64 -18.14 -6.97 -10.66
N HIS A 65 -18.80 -5.80 -10.76
CA HIS A 65 -20.03 -5.63 -11.50
C HIS A 65 -19.88 -4.80 -12.78
N ASN A 66 -18.67 -4.35 -13.12
CA ASN A 66 -18.35 -3.53 -14.30
C ASN A 66 -19.23 -2.25 -14.42
N LYS A 67 -19.69 -1.69 -13.29
CA LYS A 67 -20.45 -0.45 -13.25
C LYS A 67 -19.51 0.74 -13.16
N ARG A 68 -19.64 1.71 -14.07
CA ARG A 68 -18.75 2.88 -14.17
C ARG A 68 -19.57 4.17 -14.11
N THR A 69 -20.33 4.36 -13.04
CA THR A 69 -21.21 5.53 -12.85
C THR A 69 -20.38 6.81 -12.79
N ASP A 70 -19.29 6.81 -12.03
CA ASP A 70 -18.29 7.87 -12.00
C ASP A 70 -17.06 7.41 -12.77
N LYS A 71 -16.86 7.98 -13.97
CA LYS A 71 -15.78 7.57 -14.87
C LYS A 71 -14.38 7.87 -14.33
N GLN A 72 -14.18 9.00 -13.64
CA GLN A 72 -12.87 9.36 -13.07
C GLN A 72 -12.51 8.42 -11.92
N LYS A 73 -13.46 8.20 -11.01
CA LYS A 73 -13.29 7.26 -9.92
C LYS A 73 -13.04 5.84 -10.41
N ALA A 74 -13.81 5.40 -11.42
CA ALA A 74 -13.62 4.08 -12.04
C ALA A 74 -12.24 3.96 -12.69
N ALA A 75 -11.75 4.99 -13.38
CA ALA A 75 -10.43 5.00 -13.98
C ALA A 75 -9.32 4.86 -12.93
N ALA A 76 -9.41 5.60 -11.82
CA ALA A 76 -8.45 5.51 -10.73
C ALA A 76 -8.45 4.11 -10.06
N ILE A 77 -9.63 3.53 -9.83
CA ILE A 77 -9.77 2.17 -9.27
C ILE A 77 -9.17 1.11 -10.20
N LEU A 78 -9.57 1.13 -11.48
CA LEU A 78 -9.13 0.13 -12.47
C LEU A 78 -7.63 0.24 -12.74
N GLY A 79 -7.10 1.46 -12.87
CA GLY A 79 -5.67 1.68 -13.06
C GLY A 79 -4.84 1.15 -11.89
N TYR A 80 -5.25 1.43 -10.66
CA TYR A 80 -4.58 0.88 -9.49
C TYR A 80 -4.67 -0.65 -9.43
N PHE A 81 -5.86 -1.19 -9.65
CA PHE A 81 -6.09 -2.63 -9.67
C PHE A 81 -5.20 -3.34 -10.69
N GLU A 82 -5.17 -2.86 -11.94
CA GLU A 82 -4.40 -3.47 -13.02
C GLU A 82 -2.89 -3.39 -12.73
N ALA A 83 -2.41 -2.21 -12.35
CA ALA A 83 -1.00 -2.02 -12.06
C ALA A 83 -0.51 -2.87 -10.88
N ALA A 84 -1.23 -2.82 -9.77
CA ALA A 84 -0.81 -3.50 -8.56
C ALA A 84 -0.95 -5.02 -8.67
N SER A 85 -2.07 -5.54 -9.21
CA SER A 85 -2.26 -7.00 -9.34
C SER A 85 -1.18 -7.62 -10.22
N ALA A 86 -0.91 -7.04 -11.40
CA ALA A 86 0.11 -7.55 -12.32
C ALA A 86 1.51 -7.50 -11.71
N MET A 87 1.87 -6.37 -11.09
CA MET A 87 3.22 -6.18 -10.56
C MET A 87 3.47 -6.96 -9.27
N TYR A 88 2.45 -7.18 -8.44
CA TYR A 88 2.58 -8.00 -7.23
C TYR A 88 2.77 -9.48 -7.57
N GLU A 89 2.04 -9.98 -8.55
CA GLU A 89 2.25 -11.33 -9.06
C GLU A 89 3.65 -11.49 -9.66
N TYR A 90 4.10 -10.52 -10.45
CA TYR A 90 5.44 -10.49 -11.01
C TYR A 90 6.53 -10.48 -9.93
N ALA A 91 6.42 -9.62 -8.90
CA ALA A 91 7.36 -9.61 -7.77
C ALA A 91 7.41 -10.94 -7.03
N ASN A 92 6.24 -11.56 -6.81
CA ASN A 92 6.14 -12.85 -6.14
C ASN A 92 6.80 -13.98 -6.96
N ASN A 93 6.64 -13.97 -8.28
CA ASN A 93 7.30 -14.95 -9.16
C ASN A 93 8.82 -14.76 -9.16
N GLN A 94 9.31 -13.52 -9.31
CA GLN A 94 10.75 -13.25 -9.21
C GLN A 94 11.32 -13.66 -7.84
N ARG A 95 10.57 -13.46 -6.76
CA ARG A 95 10.97 -13.92 -5.42
C ARG A 95 11.09 -15.45 -5.35
N LYS A 96 10.13 -16.18 -5.92
CA LYS A 96 10.16 -17.66 -5.95
C LYS A 96 11.39 -18.19 -6.67
N GLU A 97 11.82 -17.48 -7.71
CA GLU A 97 13.00 -17.83 -8.52
C GLU A 97 14.32 -17.25 -7.97
N ASN A 98 14.26 -16.48 -6.86
CA ASN A 98 15.39 -15.75 -6.27
C ASN A 98 16.04 -14.72 -7.24
N GLU A 99 15.24 -14.16 -8.15
CA GLU A 99 15.68 -13.20 -9.16
C GLU A 99 15.18 -11.78 -8.90
N PHE A 100 14.54 -11.54 -7.76
CA PHE A 100 13.98 -10.23 -7.46
C PHE A 100 15.05 -9.15 -7.45
N MET A 101 14.85 -8.16 -8.30
CA MET A 101 15.60 -6.91 -8.36
C MET A 101 14.70 -5.80 -8.89
N LEU A 102 15.01 -4.56 -8.56
CA LEU A 102 14.29 -3.41 -9.07
C LEU A 102 14.90 -2.94 -10.40
N ARG A 103 14.06 -2.79 -11.42
CA ARG A 103 14.45 -2.29 -12.73
C ARG A 103 13.72 -0.99 -13.06
N MET A 104 14.32 -0.15 -13.88
CA MET A 104 13.67 1.05 -14.43
C MET A 104 12.37 0.70 -15.15
N ALA A 105 12.37 -0.42 -15.86
CA ALA A 105 11.21 -0.92 -16.59
C ALA A 105 10.04 -1.24 -15.66
N ASP A 106 10.31 -1.80 -14.47
CA ASP A 106 9.26 -2.15 -13.51
C ASP A 106 8.51 -0.89 -13.04
N ILE A 107 9.25 0.16 -12.69
CA ILE A 107 8.68 1.43 -12.25
C ILE A 107 7.86 2.09 -13.36
N LYS A 108 8.39 2.11 -14.58
CA LYS A 108 7.68 2.62 -15.75
C LYS A 108 6.43 1.82 -16.09
N GLN A 109 6.49 0.49 -15.92
CA GLN A 109 5.35 -0.39 -16.13
C GLN A 109 4.25 -0.16 -15.11
N ILE A 110 4.58 0.03 -13.82
CA ILE A 110 3.61 0.43 -12.80
C ILE A 110 2.86 1.70 -13.25
N HIS A 111 3.61 2.74 -13.64
CA HIS A 111 3.00 3.99 -14.09
C HIS A 111 2.17 3.82 -15.36
N THR A 112 2.62 3.01 -16.31
CA THR A 112 1.91 2.76 -17.57
C THR A 112 0.54 2.14 -17.32
N LEU A 113 0.49 1.08 -16.51
CA LEU A 113 -0.76 0.39 -16.17
C LEU A 113 -1.66 1.28 -15.30
N LEU A 114 -1.09 1.96 -14.32
CA LEU A 114 -1.82 2.83 -13.40
C LEU A 114 -2.57 3.95 -14.14
N MET A 115 -1.88 4.64 -15.06
CA MET A 115 -2.41 5.84 -15.72
C MET A 115 -3.20 5.55 -17.01
N ARG A 116 -3.28 4.29 -17.42
CA ARG A 116 -3.91 3.89 -18.69
C ARG A 116 -5.35 4.36 -18.81
N TYR A 117 -6.19 4.06 -17.82
CA TYR A 117 -7.60 4.43 -17.87
C TYR A 117 -7.84 5.94 -17.76
N GLU A 118 -7.00 6.67 -17.00
CA GLU A 118 -7.05 8.12 -16.93
C GLU A 118 -6.58 8.74 -18.26
N LYS A 119 -5.62 8.12 -18.95
CA LYS A 119 -5.20 8.50 -20.29
C LYS A 119 -6.32 8.31 -21.31
N ASP A 120 -6.97 7.13 -21.29
CA ASP A 120 -8.09 6.81 -22.20
C ASP A 120 -9.29 7.74 -21.96
N LEU A 121 -9.50 8.16 -20.72
CA LEU A 121 -10.54 9.13 -20.34
C LEU A 121 -10.19 10.57 -20.70
N GLY A 122 -8.91 10.87 -21.02
CA GLY A 122 -8.41 12.22 -21.31
C GLY A 122 -8.17 13.08 -20.06
N THR A 123 -8.22 12.53 -18.86
CA THR A 123 -7.92 13.24 -17.61
C THR A 123 -6.42 13.29 -17.32
N PHE A 124 -5.65 12.38 -17.88
CA PHE A 124 -4.18 12.44 -17.90
C PHE A 124 -3.67 12.76 -19.30
N ILE A 125 -2.98 13.91 -19.45
CA ILE A 125 -2.50 14.41 -20.77
C ILE A 125 -1.09 13.88 -21.08
N GLY A 126 -0.29 13.50 -20.06
CA GLY A 126 1.09 13.03 -20.21
C GLY A 126 1.22 11.72 -21.01
N THR A 127 2.44 11.27 -21.21
CA THR A 127 2.75 9.94 -21.77
C THR A 127 2.91 8.95 -20.62
N THR A 128 2.16 7.86 -20.64
CA THR A 128 2.26 6.81 -19.60
C THR A 128 3.63 6.14 -19.67
N GLY A 129 4.24 5.91 -18.50
CA GLY A 129 5.59 5.32 -18.41
C GLY A 129 6.75 6.28 -18.69
N ASP A 130 6.50 7.49 -19.16
CA ASP A 130 7.55 8.48 -19.40
C ASP A 130 7.76 9.40 -18.20
N PHE A 131 9.01 9.73 -17.94
CA PHE A 131 9.35 10.74 -16.96
C PHE A 131 8.88 12.13 -17.40
N ARG A 132 8.58 12.97 -16.42
CA ARG A 132 8.16 14.34 -16.65
C ARG A 132 9.20 15.13 -17.47
N LYS A 133 8.71 16.09 -18.23
CA LYS A 133 9.52 16.95 -19.11
C LYS A 133 9.60 18.40 -18.61
N VAL A 134 8.98 18.67 -17.46
CA VAL A 134 8.95 20.00 -16.83
C VAL A 134 9.19 19.85 -15.32
N ASN A 135 9.65 20.93 -14.70
CA ASN A 135 9.71 21.01 -13.25
C ASN A 135 8.29 21.12 -12.68
N ILE A 136 8.06 20.48 -11.55
CA ILE A 136 6.78 20.43 -10.85
C ILE A 136 6.97 20.77 -9.38
N GLN A 137 5.88 21.15 -8.74
CA GLN A 137 5.80 21.29 -7.28
C GLN A 137 4.87 20.22 -6.74
N VAL A 138 5.24 19.64 -5.60
CA VAL A 138 4.38 18.68 -4.91
C VAL A 138 3.55 19.44 -3.88
N ALA A 139 2.24 19.32 -3.98
CA ALA A 139 1.33 19.98 -3.07
C ALA A 139 1.59 19.50 -1.63
N GLN A 140 1.66 20.44 -0.68
CA GLN A 140 1.87 20.18 0.75
C GLN A 140 3.23 19.52 1.11
N ALA A 141 4.16 19.34 0.17
CA ALA A 141 5.49 18.85 0.47
C ALA A 141 6.45 19.99 0.83
N THR A 142 7.37 19.72 1.76
CA THR A 142 8.43 20.66 2.15
C THR A 142 9.69 20.52 1.30
N PHE A 143 9.83 19.42 0.56
CA PHE A 143 10.95 19.17 -0.35
C PHE A 143 10.68 19.70 -1.77
N ARG A 144 11.76 20.01 -2.49
CA ARG A 144 11.75 20.26 -3.91
C ARG A 144 12.08 18.98 -4.68
N PRO A 145 11.23 18.50 -5.60
CA PRO A 145 11.61 17.40 -6.48
C PRO A 145 12.89 17.70 -7.26
N VAL A 146 13.57 16.64 -7.66
CA VAL A 146 14.77 16.74 -8.51
C VAL A 146 14.47 17.57 -9.75
N ASP A 147 15.42 18.42 -10.20
CA ASP A 147 15.27 19.14 -11.45
C ASP A 147 15.07 18.18 -12.63
N VAL A 148 14.19 18.56 -13.55
CA VAL A 148 13.71 17.68 -14.64
C VAL A 148 14.84 17.10 -15.49
N PHE A 149 15.93 17.84 -15.70
CA PHE A 149 17.08 17.38 -16.48
C PHE A 149 17.83 16.21 -15.81
N TYR A 150 17.69 16.05 -14.50
CA TYR A 150 18.40 15.07 -13.72
C TYR A 150 17.51 13.91 -13.19
N VAL A 151 16.21 13.92 -13.52
CA VAL A 151 15.28 12.85 -13.06
C VAL A 151 15.79 11.48 -13.45
N ARG A 152 16.20 11.29 -14.70
CA ARG A 152 16.72 10.00 -15.17
C ARG A 152 17.95 9.56 -14.38
N GLN A 153 18.91 10.45 -14.16
CA GLN A 153 20.14 10.17 -13.42
C GLN A 153 19.85 9.85 -11.95
N ALA A 154 18.92 10.58 -11.34
CA ALA A 154 18.50 10.32 -9.96
C ALA A 154 17.83 8.94 -9.83
N MET A 155 16.97 8.56 -10.79
CA MET A 155 16.34 7.23 -10.83
C MET A 155 17.35 6.10 -11.05
N GLU A 156 18.34 6.30 -11.91
CA GLU A 156 19.43 5.33 -12.12
C GLU A 156 20.25 5.13 -10.83
N LEU A 157 20.59 6.23 -10.15
CA LEU A 157 21.30 6.18 -8.86
C LEU A 157 20.46 5.46 -7.78
N PHE A 158 19.17 5.79 -7.68
CA PHE A 158 18.22 5.15 -6.78
C PHE A 158 18.16 3.63 -6.99
N ILE A 159 17.98 3.18 -8.22
CA ILE A 159 17.87 1.76 -8.56
C ILE A 159 19.19 1.03 -8.28
N GLN A 160 20.32 1.64 -8.64
CA GLN A 160 21.63 1.07 -8.35
C GLN A 160 21.85 0.91 -6.84
N TRP A 161 21.50 1.95 -6.06
CA TRP A 161 21.61 1.91 -4.60
C TRP A 161 20.70 0.82 -4.01
N PHE A 162 19.46 0.75 -4.46
CA PHE A 162 18.49 -0.25 -3.99
C PHE A 162 19.03 -1.68 -4.20
N ASN A 163 19.40 -2.02 -5.43
CA ASN A 163 19.85 -3.36 -5.78
C ASN A 163 21.16 -3.75 -5.09
N GLU A 164 22.08 -2.79 -4.88
CA GLU A 164 23.30 -3.06 -4.11
C GLU A 164 22.98 -3.41 -2.64
N ASN A 165 22.08 -2.65 -2.00
CA ASN A 165 21.70 -2.89 -0.61
C ASN A 165 20.84 -4.14 -0.44
N LEU A 166 19.97 -4.44 -1.40
CA LEU A 166 19.22 -5.71 -1.47
C LEU A 166 20.18 -6.91 -1.52
N LYS A 167 21.15 -6.90 -2.44
CA LYS A 167 22.15 -7.95 -2.59
C LYS A 167 23.02 -8.11 -1.33
N LYS A 168 23.45 -7.01 -0.73
CA LYS A 168 24.31 -7.01 0.46
C LYS A 168 23.54 -7.24 1.75
N LYS A 169 22.20 -7.22 1.73
CA LYS A 169 21.34 -7.28 2.92
C LYS A 169 21.75 -6.24 3.98
N THR A 170 22.02 -5.00 3.53
CA THR A 170 22.50 -3.92 4.38
C THR A 170 21.46 -3.45 5.39
N TYR A 171 20.19 -3.50 4.99
CA TYR A 171 19.02 -3.17 5.78
C TYR A 171 18.10 -4.38 5.87
N ASP A 172 17.23 -4.42 6.89
CA ASP A 172 16.10 -5.34 6.89
C ASP A 172 15.08 -4.96 5.79
N GLU A 173 14.15 -5.86 5.50
CA GLU A 173 13.20 -5.74 4.40
C GLU A 173 12.30 -4.50 4.52
N VAL A 174 11.88 -4.18 5.75
CA VAL A 174 11.01 -3.03 6.03
C VAL A 174 11.77 -1.73 5.86
N THR A 175 12.97 -1.65 6.44
CA THR A 175 13.82 -0.45 6.34
C THR A 175 14.24 -0.18 4.90
N LEU A 176 14.62 -1.20 4.13
CA LEU A 176 14.98 -1.04 2.72
C LEU A 176 13.80 -0.53 1.89
N ALA A 177 12.60 -1.08 2.12
CA ALA A 177 11.39 -0.65 1.45
C ALA A 177 10.97 0.78 1.82
N ALA A 178 11.10 1.16 3.10
CA ALA A 178 10.81 2.51 3.57
C ALA A 178 11.73 3.56 2.93
N ILE A 179 13.05 3.30 2.92
CA ILE A 179 14.03 4.20 2.29
C ILE A 179 13.74 4.33 0.79
N ALA A 180 13.47 3.22 0.11
CA ALA A 180 13.17 3.21 -1.32
C ALA A 180 11.90 4.02 -1.64
N HIS A 181 10.86 3.87 -0.83
CA HIS A 181 9.61 4.61 -1.02
C HIS A 181 9.81 6.12 -0.87
N VAL A 182 10.43 6.57 0.22
CA VAL A 182 10.66 8.00 0.47
C VAL A 182 11.55 8.60 -0.62
N TRP A 183 12.60 7.89 -1.02
CA TRP A 183 13.48 8.38 -2.08
C TRP A 183 12.77 8.52 -3.43
N PHE A 184 11.96 7.53 -3.80
CA PHE A 184 11.12 7.62 -5.01
C PHE A 184 10.17 8.82 -4.96
N GLU A 185 9.48 9.03 -3.82
CA GLU A 185 8.58 10.18 -3.63
C GLU A 185 9.31 11.52 -3.74
N THR A 186 10.56 11.61 -3.24
CA THR A 186 11.35 12.85 -3.35
C THR A 186 11.91 13.11 -4.75
N ILE A 187 12.22 12.08 -5.55
CA ILE A 187 12.57 12.25 -6.98
C ILE A 187 11.36 12.75 -7.76
N HIS A 188 10.19 12.18 -7.48
CA HIS A 188 8.92 12.54 -8.12
C HIS A 188 8.99 12.50 -9.66
N PRO A 189 9.30 11.33 -10.24
CA PRO A 189 9.77 11.25 -11.61
C PRO A 189 8.71 11.49 -12.69
N PHE A 190 7.43 11.33 -12.38
CA PHE A 190 6.33 11.45 -13.35
C PHE A 190 5.61 12.80 -13.25
N SER A 191 4.85 13.15 -14.27
CA SER A 191 4.04 14.38 -14.27
C SER A 191 2.81 14.28 -13.36
N ASP A 192 2.31 13.07 -13.13
CA ASP A 192 1.19 12.74 -12.24
C ASP A 192 1.30 11.29 -11.78
N GLY A 193 0.53 10.90 -10.76
CA GLY A 193 0.44 9.51 -10.27
C GLY A 193 1.62 9.03 -9.42
N ASN A 194 2.59 9.89 -9.07
CA ASN A 194 3.78 9.49 -8.31
C ASN A 194 3.41 8.84 -6.98
N GLY A 195 2.54 9.44 -6.17
CA GLY A 195 2.13 8.88 -4.89
C GLY A 195 1.50 7.49 -5.01
N ARG A 196 0.63 7.28 -6.01
CA ARG A 196 0.04 5.95 -6.28
C ARG A 196 1.10 4.95 -6.75
N VAL A 197 2.00 5.36 -7.65
CA VAL A 197 3.15 4.54 -8.09
C VAL A 197 4.04 4.19 -6.90
N GLY A 198 4.39 5.15 -6.05
CA GLY A 198 5.23 4.95 -4.89
C GLY A 198 4.64 3.95 -3.89
N ARG A 199 3.33 3.99 -3.65
CA ARG A 199 2.65 3.01 -2.78
C ARG A 199 2.57 1.62 -3.39
N ILE A 200 2.34 1.49 -4.70
CA ILE A 200 2.46 0.21 -5.41
C ILE A 200 3.91 -0.29 -5.36
N LEU A 201 4.88 0.58 -5.59
CA LEU A 201 6.31 0.25 -5.54
C LEU A 201 6.73 -0.23 -4.14
N LEU A 202 6.22 0.38 -3.08
CA LEU A 202 6.46 -0.05 -1.70
C LEU A 202 5.99 -1.50 -1.50
N SER A 203 4.75 -1.80 -1.84
CA SER A 203 4.19 -3.16 -1.74
C SER A 203 4.91 -4.15 -2.66
N TYR A 204 5.27 -3.73 -3.89
CA TYR A 204 6.07 -4.51 -4.84
C TYR A 204 7.43 -4.93 -4.23
N ILE A 205 8.12 -3.99 -3.59
CA ILE A 205 9.41 -4.24 -2.92
C ILE A 205 9.22 -5.17 -1.72
N LEU A 206 8.18 -4.97 -0.90
CA LEU A 206 7.89 -5.85 0.24
C LEU A 206 7.65 -7.29 -0.22
N ILE A 207 6.82 -7.49 -1.26
CA ILE A 207 6.52 -8.80 -1.82
C ILE A 207 7.78 -9.47 -2.39
N GLY A 208 8.57 -8.74 -3.15
CA GLY A 208 9.83 -9.23 -3.71
C GLY A 208 10.84 -9.67 -2.66
N GLN A 209 10.75 -9.14 -1.45
CA GLN A 209 11.58 -9.54 -0.30
C GLN A 209 10.94 -10.62 0.60
N GLY A 210 9.79 -11.16 0.20
CA GLY A 210 9.10 -12.25 0.91
C GLY A 210 8.16 -11.80 2.02
N LEU A 211 7.73 -10.54 1.97
CA LEU A 211 6.63 -10.00 2.75
C LEU A 211 5.34 -9.96 1.90
N ILE A 212 4.34 -9.21 2.32
CA ILE A 212 3.07 -9.01 1.60
C ILE A 212 2.80 -7.53 1.38
N ASN A 213 1.82 -7.21 0.54
CA ASN A 213 1.35 -5.85 0.34
C ASN A 213 0.65 -5.30 1.59
N ILE A 214 0.63 -3.98 1.69
CA ILE A 214 0.03 -3.25 2.80
C ILE A 214 -0.92 -2.15 2.30
N ALA A 215 -1.92 -1.81 3.11
CA ALA A 215 -2.85 -0.73 2.85
C ALA A 215 -2.50 0.49 3.71
N ILE A 216 -1.69 1.42 3.20
CA ILE A 216 -1.44 2.71 3.88
C ILE A 216 -2.77 3.43 4.03
N LYS A 217 -3.15 3.76 5.26
CA LYS A 217 -4.43 4.38 5.56
C LYS A 217 -4.49 5.82 5.04
N GLY A 218 -5.62 6.21 4.46
CA GLY A 218 -5.77 7.52 3.84
C GLY A 218 -7.19 8.00 3.66
N ILE A 219 -8.18 7.28 4.21
CA ILE A 219 -9.59 7.65 4.08
C ILE A 219 -9.89 8.88 4.92
N SER A 220 -9.44 8.93 6.17
CA SER A 220 -9.59 10.11 7.03
C SER A 220 -8.47 11.13 6.80
N LYS A 221 -8.72 12.38 7.18
CA LYS A 221 -7.71 13.44 7.12
C LYS A 221 -6.54 13.15 8.05
N GLU A 222 -6.83 12.62 9.23
CA GLU A 222 -5.86 12.25 10.26
C GLU A 222 -4.91 11.16 9.77
N GLU A 223 -5.44 10.14 9.09
CA GLU A 223 -4.64 9.07 8.49
C GLU A 223 -3.67 9.61 7.43
N ARG A 224 -4.14 10.51 6.55
CA ARG A 224 -3.28 11.14 5.55
C ARG A 224 -2.18 11.99 6.19
N HIS A 225 -2.51 12.77 7.23
CA HIS A 225 -1.50 13.55 7.96
C HIS A 225 -0.44 12.65 8.59
N GLN A 226 -0.84 11.56 9.26
CA GLN A 226 0.12 10.61 9.83
C GLN A 226 1.07 10.04 8.79
N TYR A 227 0.56 9.74 7.60
CA TYR A 227 1.40 9.25 6.49
C TYR A 227 2.36 10.34 5.99
N TYR A 228 1.90 11.55 5.77
CA TYR A 228 2.78 12.65 5.32
C TYR A 228 3.83 13.02 6.37
N ASP A 229 3.46 13.03 7.65
CA ASP A 229 4.39 13.34 8.75
C ASP A 229 5.58 12.37 8.82
N VAL A 230 5.35 11.08 8.55
CA VAL A 230 6.44 10.10 8.55
C VAL A 230 7.34 10.21 7.32
N LEU A 231 6.80 10.65 6.17
CA LEU A 231 7.59 10.93 4.97
C LEU A 231 8.46 12.18 5.15
N GLU A 232 7.89 13.29 5.65
CA GLU A 232 8.58 14.57 5.82
C GLU A 232 9.80 14.47 6.74
N ARG A 233 9.75 13.58 7.74
CA ARG A 233 10.92 13.35 8.61
C ARG A 233 12.09 12.71 7.89
N ALA A 234 11.81 11.88 6.89
CA ALA A 234 12.78 11.06 6.20
C ALA A 234 13.29 11.67 4.89
N ASP A 235 12.54 12.61 4.28
CA ASP A 235 12.86 13.15 2.95
C ASP A 235 14.11 14.03 2.91
N ARG A 236 14.43 14.72 4.01
CA ARG A 236 15.54 15.72 4.09
C ARG A 236 16.89 15.16 3.70
N CYS A 237 17.14 13.86 3.96
CA CYS A 237 18.43 13.25 3.61
C CYS A 237 18.64 13.20 2.09
N PHE A 238 17.57 13.16 1.29
CA PHE A 238 17.63 13.05 -0.16
C PHE A 238 17.89 14.38 -0.87
N GLU A 239 17.49 15.52 -0.29
CA GLU A 239 17.78 16.83 -0.88
C GLU A 239 19.28 17.03 -1.15
N ALA A 240 20.12 16.64 -0.20
CA ALA A 240 21.57 16.80 -0.37
C ALA A 240 22.11 15.87 -1.46
N ILE A 241 21.54 14.68 -1.63
CA ILE A 241 21.87 13.73 -2.70
C ILE A 241 21.45 14.33 -4.05
N HIS A 242 20.22 14.87 -4.14
CA HIS A 242 19.70 15.49 -5.35
C HIS A 242 20.53 16.70 -5.77
N ARG A 243 20.93 17.57 -4.84
CA ARG A 243 21.82 18.70 -5.12
C ARG A 243 23.18 18.26 -5.69
N GLU A 244 23.71 17.12 -5.27
CA GLU A 244 24.94 16.56 -5.86
C GLU A 244 24.72 16.06 -7.28
N VAL A 245 23.59 15.36 -7.53
CA VAL A 245 23.20 14.93 -8.87
C VAL A 245 23.01 16.12 -9.81
N GLU A 246 22.31 17.16 -9.35
CA GLU A 246 22.04 18.40 -10.11
C GLU A 246 23.31 19.20 -10.44
N LYS A 247 24.40 19.00 -9.74
CA LYS A 247 25.71 19.57 -10.08
C LYS A 247 26.44 18.81 -11.21
N GLY A 248 25.78 17.80 -11.80
CA GLY A 248 26.37 16.95 -12.84
C GLY A 248 27.51 16.06 -12.35
N LYS A 249 27.68 15.91 -11.04
CA LYS A 249 28.71 15.07 -10.46
C LYS A 249 28.25 13.62 -10.40
N LYS A 250 29.18 12.68 -10.67
CA LYS A 250 28.94 11.27 -10.42
C LYS A 250 28.85 11.05 -8.91
N VAL A 251 27.63 10.80 -8.41
CA VAL A 251 27.42 10.50 -6.98
C VAL A 251 27.77 9.05 -6.72
N LEU A 252 28.72 8.83 -5.81
CA LEU A 252 29.15 7.49 -5.40
C LEU A 252 28.16 6.91 -4.38
N LEU A 253 27.88 5.63 -4.46
CA LEU A 253 26.99 4.94 -3.51
C LEU A 253 27.49 5.03 -2.05
N SER A 254 28.79 5.10 -1.85
CA SER A 254 29.38 5.36 -0.52
C SER A 254 28.97 6.71 0.08
N ASN A 255 28.79 7.73 -0.75
CA ASN A 255 28.34 9.05 -0.32
C ASN A 255 26.84 9.02 0.03
N VAL A 256 26.04 8.31 -0.76
CA VAL A 256 24.61 8.07 -0.47
C VAL A 256 24.47 7.40 0.90
N LYS A 257 25.21 6.32 1.14
CA LYS A 257 25.18 5.58 2.41
C LYS A 257 25.50 6.45 3.62
N LYS A 258 26.43 7.41 3.50
CA LYS A 258 26.77 8.33 4.60
C LYS A 258 25.66 9.31 4.96
N ARG A 259 24.74 9.60 4.02
CA ARG A 259 23.64 10.56 4.19
C ARG A 259 22.36 9.91 4.71
N ILE A 260 22.12 8.66 4.37
CA ILE A 260 20.93 7.92 4.80
C ILE A 260 21.19 7.39 6.23
N LYS A 261 20.45 7.93 7.19
CA LYS A 261 20.45 7.44 8.56
C LYS A 261 19.18 6.63 8.78
N SER A 262 19.31 5.36 9.10
CA SER A 262 18.15 4.46 9.33
C SER A 262 17.18 4.96 10.40
N ASP A 263 17.68 5.72 11.38
CA ASP A 263 16.86 6.28 12.46
C ASP A 263 15.85 7.33 11.96
N ASP A 264 16.14 8.02 10.85
CA ASP A 264 15.21 8.98 10.25
C ASP A 264 13.96 8.29 9.68
N PHE A 265 14.06 7.00 9.35
CA PHE A 265 12.97 6.18 8.80
C PHE A 265 12.20 5.39 9.87
N GLU A 266 12.61 5.45 11.13
CA GLU A 266 12.01 4.67 12.20
C GLU A 266 10.49 4.86 12.34
N PRO A 267 9.92 6.08 12.28
CA PRO A 267 8.46 6.27 12.33
C PRO A 267 7.74 5.57 11.18
N PHE A 268 8.32 5.61 9.97
CA PHE A 268 7.74 4.93 8.81
C PHE A 268 7.92 3.41 8.88
N ASN A 269 9.05 2.91 9.37
CA ASN A 269 9.26 1.49 9.64
C ASN A 269 8.20 0.94 10.61
N GLN A 270 7.88 1.70 11.68
CA GLN A 270 6.83 1.33 12.64
C GLN A 270 5.45 1.27 11.97
N MET A 271 5.13 2.24 11.12
CA MET A 271 3.89 2.24 10.36
C MET A 271 3.79 1.01 9.45
N ILE A 272 4.82 0.74 8.64
CA ILE A 272 4.86 -0.43 7.75
C ILE A 272 4.70 -1.73 8.55
N LEU A 273 5.44 -1.88 9.64
CA LEU A 273 5.37 -3.08 10.48
C LEU A 273 3.98 -3.28 11.09
N GLY A 274 3.34 -2.19 11.53
CA GLY A 274 1.95 -2.21 12.02
C GLY A 274 0.96 -2.68 10.95
N LEU A 275 1.10 -2.16 9.74
CA LEU A 275 0.26 -2.53 8.59
C LEU A 275 0.50 -3.97 8.11
N LEU A 276 1.75 -4.45 8.16
CA LEU A 276 2.07 -5.86 7.89
C LEU A 276 1.40 -6.80 8.90
N ARG A 277 1.41 -6.47 10.20
CA ARG A 277 0.71 -7.25 11.22
C ARG A 277 -0.79 -7.27 10.99
N GLU A 278 -1.39 -6.12 10.66
CA GLU A 278 -2.81 -6.05 10.28
C GLU A 278 -3.12 -6.95 9.09
N ALA A 279 -2.27 -6.91 8.05
CA ALA A 279 -2.44 -7.72 6.86
C ALA A 279 -2.31 -9.22 7.15
N VAL A 280 -1.32 -9.64 7.94
CA VAL A 280 -1.15 -11.05 8.38
C VAL A 280 -2.36 -11.53 9.16
N ASN A 281 -2.84 -10.74 10.15
CA ASN A 281 -4.02 -11.09 10.94
C ASN A 281 -5.26 -11.28 10.06
N ARG A 282 -5.42 -10.49 9.01
CA ARG A 282 -6.54 -10.65 8.05
C ARG A 282 -6.40 -11.93 7.23
N LEU A 283 -5.19 -12.23 6.74
CA LEU A 283 -4.91 -13.42 5.92
C LEU A 283 -4.96 -14.72 6.71
N GLU A 284 -4.71 -14.71 8.00
CA GLU A 284 -4.88 -15.88 8.87
C GLU A 284 -6.36 -16.26 9.10
N GLY A 285 -7.24 -15.57 8.38
CA GLY A 285 -8.69 -15.81 8.45
C GLY A 285 -9.32 -15.09 9.59
N GLY A 286 -8.90 -13.80 9.81
CA GLY A 286 -9.60 -12.88 10.70
C GLY A 286 -10.34 -13.53 11.87
N LYS A 287 -9.79 -14.62 12.42
CA LYS A 287 -10.24 -15.04 13.72
C LYS A 287 -9.99 -13.84 14.58
N ILE A 288 -11.05 -13.07 14.78
CA ILE A 288 -11.15 -12.11 15.87
C ILE A 288 -11.03 -12.97 17.13
N THR A 289 -9.87 -13.59 17.27
CA THR A 289 -9.51 -14.52 18.34
C THR A 289 -9.40 -13.80 19.67
N ASN A 290 -9.56 -12.46 19.65
CA ASN A 290 -9.56 -11.64 20.88
C ASN A 290 -10.89 -10.92 21.13
N LEU A 291 -11.89 -11.01 20.28
CA LEU A 291 -13.23 -10.61 20.68
C LEU A 291 -13.84 -11.80 21.41
N ASN A 292 -14.16 -11.58 22.67
CA ASN A 292 -15.00 -12.50 23.41
C ASN A 292 -16.23 -12.82 22.54
N GLN A 293 -16.37 -14.08 22.12
CA GLN A 293 -17.47 -14.53 21.25
C GLN A 293 -18.84 -14.23 21.86
N GLU A 294 -18.92 -14.18 23.21
CA GLU A 294 -20.10 -13.82 23.96
C GLU A 294 -20.30 -12.30 24.09
N ALA A 295 -19.32 -11.49 23.65
CA ALA A 295 -19.45 -10.04 23.71
C ALA A 295 -20.58 -9.59 22.78
N VAL A 296 -21.32 -8.61 23.26
CA VAL A 296 -22.42 -7.98 22.55
C VAL A 296 -21.98 -6.56 22.21
N LEU A 297 -21.76 -6.29 20.93
CA LEU A 297 -21.21 -5.02 20.46
C LEU A 297 -22.23 -4.21 19.68
N PRO A 298 -22.11 -2.86 19.69
CA PRO A 298 -22.88 -2.01 18.81
C PRO A 298 -22.65 -2.39 17.33
N LEU A 299 -23.70 -2.33 16.52
CA LEU A 299 -23.64 -2.68 15.11
C LEU A 299 -22.54 -1.94 14.33
N ARG A 300 -22.28 -0.66 14.70
CA ARG A 300 -21.22 0.15 14.08
C ARG A 300 -19.82 -0.43 14.33
N ASP A 301 -19.60 -1.02 15.50
CA ASP A 301 -18.29 -1.55 15.89
C ASP A 301 -18.09 -2.93 15.24
N LEU A 302 -19.14 -3.75 15.18
CA LEU A 302 -19.13 -4.99 14.40
C LEU A 302 -18.97 -4.75 12.90
N ALA A 303 -19.60 -3.70 12.38
CA ALA A 303 -19.43 -3.28 10.98
C ALA A 303 -17.97 -2.99 10.64
N ARG A 304 -17.24 -2.33 11.55
CA ARG A 304 -15.80 -2.08 11.39
C ARG A 304 -14.95 -3.35 11.48
N VAL A 305 -15.28 -4.18 12.45
CA VAL A 305 -14.54 -5.41 12.76
C VAL A 305 -14.66 -6.45 11.64
N TYR A 306 -15.88 -6.65 11.13
CA TYR A 306 -16.18 -7.63 10.08
C TYR A 306 -16.15 -7.06 8.67
N ASP A 307 -15.78 -5.79 8.54
CA ASP A 307 -15.66 -5.10 7.26
C ASP A 307 -16.95 -5.05 6.45
N TYR A 308 -18.10 -4.93 7.12
CA TYR A 308 -19.41 -4.75 6.51
C TYR A 308 -19.92 -3.32 6.64
N SER A 309 -20.78 -2.88 5.73
CA SER A 309 -21.51 -1.64 5.95
C SER A 309 -22.57 -1.82 7.05
N GLN A 310 -22.85 -0.75 7.80
CA GLN A 310 -23.91 -0.79 8.81
C GLN A 310 -25.28 -1.10 8.18
N ASP A 311 -25.51 -0.63 6.95
CA ASP A 311 -26.77 -0.86 6.23
C ASP A 311 -26.91 -2.32 5.78
N TYR A 312 -25.80 -2.95 5.38
CA TYR A 312 -25.78 -4.38 5.11
C TYR A 312 -26.15 -5.18 6.36
N LEU A 313 -25.52 -4.90 7.49
CA LEU A 313 -25.84 -5.57 8.75
C LEU A 313 -27.28 -5.30 9.22
N ARG A 314 -27.82 -4.09 8.99
CA ARG A 314 -29.25 -3.79 9.25
C ARG A 314 -30.17 -4.64 8.36
N ASN A 315 -29.81 -4.83 7.09
CA ASN A 315 -30.58 -5.67 6.19
C ASN A 315 -30.56 -7.14 6.65
N LEU A 316 -29.43 -7.66 7.16
CA LEU A 316 -29.37 -9.00 7.75
C LEU A 316 -30.24 -9.14 8.98
N ILE A 317 -30.28 -8.12 9.82
CA ILE A 317 -31.18 -8.05 10.99
C ILE A 317 -32.65 -8.07 10.54
N ASN A 318 -33.01 -7.20 9.59
CA ASN A 318 -34.38 -7.08 9.10
C ASN A 318 -34.88 -8.38 8.41
N ARG A 319 -33.95 -9.14 7.83
CA ARG A 319 -34.23 -10.46 7.22
C ARG A 319 -34.20 -11.61 8.20
N GLY A 320 -33.93 -11.36 9.50
CA GLY A 320 -33.88 -12.39 10.54
C GLY A 320 -32.63 -13.26 10.58
N TYR A 321 -31.58 -12.91 9.83
CA TYR A 321 -30.33 -13.66 9.81
C TYR A 321 -29.45 -13.42 11.04
N LEU A 322 -29.64 -12.29 11.74
CA LEU A 322 -28.88 -11.93 12.95
C LEU A 322 -29.83 -11.67 14.11
N LYS A 323 -29.55 -12.34 15.23
CA LYS A 323 -30.23 -12.05 16.49
C LYS A 323 -29.68 -10.74 17.09
N THR A 324 -30.60 -9.84 17.46
CA THR A 324 -30.23 -8.52 17.93
C THR A 324 -31.09 -8.09 19.09
N HIS A 325 -30.57 -7.14 19.87
CA HIS A 325 -31.38 -6.35 20.77
C HIS A 325 -31.08 -4.85 20.59
N LYS A 326 -32.07 -4.04 20.86
CA LYS A 326 -31.98 -2.59 20.72
C LYS A 326 -31.82 -1.96 22.10
N LYS A 327 -30.81 -1.10 22.26
CA LYS A 327 -30.62 -0.31 23.48
C LYS A 327 -30.61 1.18 23.07
N GLY A 328 -31.72 1.87 23.34
CA GLY A 328 -31.94 3.23 22.85
C GLY A 328 -32.03 3.24 21.30
N LYS A 329 -31.22 4.09 20.66
CA LYS A 329 -31.16 4.20 19.18
C LYS A 329 -30.19 3.22 18.54
N LEU A 330 -29.44 2.43 19.32
CA LEU A 330 -28.37 1.58 18.83
C LEU A 330 -28.79 0.10 18.81
N TRP A 331 -28.42 -0.59 17.74
CA TRP A 331 -28.54 -2.02 17.60
C TRP A 331 -27.28 -2.71 18.12
N TYR A 332 -27.45 -3.79 18.84
CA TYR A 332 -26.39 -4.64 19.39
C TYR A 332 -26.53 -6.06 18.88
N VAL A 333 -25.42 -6.66 18.51
CA VAL A 333 -25.33 -8.04 18.01
C VAL A 333 -24.24 -8.77 18.77
N ARG A 334 -24.45 -10.04 19.07
CA ARG A 334 -23.42 -10.89 19.65
C ARG A 334 -22.37 -11.19 18.58
N VAL A 335 -21.10 -11.12 18.95
CA VAL A 335 -19.96 -11.40 18.06
C VAL A 335 -20.10 -12.80 17.42
N HIS A 336 -20.43 -13.80 18.22
CA HIS A 336 -20.64 -15.17 17.76
C HIS A 336 -21.70 -15.26 16.63
N ASP A 337 -22.85 -14.57 16.77
CA ASP A 337 -23.95 -14.70 15.80
C ASP A 337 -23.55 -14.15 14.42
N LEU A 338 -22.77 -13.08 14.37
CA LEU A 338 -22.24 -12.57 13.12
C LEU A 338 -21.12 -13.45 12.57
N ALA A 339 -20.22 -13.97 13.43
CA ALA A 339 -19.18 -14.91 13.01
C ALA A 339 -19.76 -16.20 12.41
N GLU A 340 -20.81 -16.73 13.00
CA GLU A 340 -21.52 -17.91 12.48
C GLU A 340 -22.17 -17.66 11.13
N TYR A 341 -22.80 -16.50 10.95
CA TYR A 341 -23.38 -16.09 9.66
C TYR A 341 -22.32 -15.98 8.57
N VAL A 342 -21.19 -15.33 8.87
CA VAL A 342 -20.06 -15.18 7.93
C VAL A 342 -19.49 -16.54 7.52
N ASN A 343 -19.31 -17.44 8.47
CA ASN A 343 -18.79 -18.80 8.23
C ASN A 343 -19.77 -19.71 7.44
N LYS A 344 -21.08 -19.49 7.57
CA LYS A 344 -22.11 -20.24 6.82
C LYS A 344 -22.29 -19.73 5.39
N GLY A 345 -22.04 -18.45 5.14
CA GLY A 345 -22.15 -17.84 3.80
C GLY A 345 -20.99 -18.17 2.86
N ASN A 346 -19.92 -18.81 3.38
CA ASN A 346 -18.76 -19.26 2.61
C ASN A 346 -18.80 -20.76 2.23
N LYS A 347 -20.00 -21.38 2.25
CA LYS A 347 -20.21 -22.73 1.73
C LYS A 347 -21.01 -22.71 0.45
#